data_aae31b688867b702f13fc781679587c2
#
_entry.id   aae31b688867b702f13fc781679587c2
#
_cell.length_a   1.000
_cell.length_b   1.000
_cell.length_c   1.000
_cell.angle_alpha   90.00
_cell.angle_beta   90.00
_cell.angle_gamma   90.00
#
_symmetry.space_group_name_H-M   'P 1'
#
loop_
_entity.id
_entity.type
_entity.pdbx_description
1 polymer ?
#
loop_
_entity_poly.entity_id
_entity_poly.type
_entity_poly.pdbx_seq_one_letter_code
_entity_poly.pdbx_strand_id
1 'polypeptide(L)'
;VARRLGVSIANLASRYVLEQPAVGGVIIGARLGNSEHLRENLRLFHFSLDEESRNRIDEALALLRPLPGDSGDEYRKPPFLTASGDLSHHLESFPPPYAAAAGPNGRTIVLSGTRWEELAGYCRALRLGDRILISGTTATHRDRVVGGSDVAAQLHFVIDKIEGALQVLGGRLEDVIRTRVYVRDLADWEAAARAHGERFREILPVNTLVEARLVSEDYLVELEAEAVVGGGA
;
A
#
# COMPACT_ATOMS: atom_id res chain seq x y z
N VAL A 1 -19.99 23.73 4.84
CA VAL A 1 -19.92 24.46 3.56
C VAL A 1 -20.64 23.64 2.47
N ALA A 2 -20.22 22.40 2.14
CA ALA A 2 -20.79 21.61 1.05
C ALA A 2 -22.33 21.47 1.11
N ARG A 3 -22.88 21.18 2.29
CA ARG A 3 -24.36 21.12 2.48
C ARG A 3 -25.05 22.46 2.20
N ARG A 4 -24.44 23.57 2.61
CA ARG A 4 -24.99 24.92 2.37
C ARG A 4 -25.05 25.26 0.89
N LEU A 5 -24.03 24.83 0.14
CA LEU A 5 -23.95 25.03 -1.31
C LEU A 5 -24.68 23.97 -2.13
N GLY A 6 -25.24 22.92 -1.50
CA GLY A 6 -25.93 21.84 -2.19
C GLY A 6 -25.02 21.01 -3.09
N VAL A 7 -23.73 20.88 -2.76
CA VAL A 7 -22.72 20.15 -3.55
C VAL A 7 -22.06 19.05 -2.72
N SER A 8 -21.37 18.12 -3.39
CA SER A 8 -20.57 17.11 -2.70
C SER A 8 -19.29 17.73 -2.13
N ILE A 9 -18.70 17.05 -1.13
CA ILE A 9 -17.39 17.46 -0.57
C ILE A 9 -16.31 17.42 -1.67
N ALA A 10 -16.37 16.44 -2.56
CA ALA A 10 -15.45 16.33 -3.70
C ALA A 10 -15.53 17.55 -4.62
N ASN A 11 -16.75 17.98 -4.98
CA ASN A 11 -16.95 19.18 -5.79
C ASN A 11 -16.48 20.43 -5.07
N LEU A 12 -16.75 20.56 -3.75
CA LEU A 12 -16.28 21.68 -2.94
C LEU A 12 -14.76 21.77 -2.94
N ALA A 13 -14.08 20.65 -2.67
CA ALA A 13 -12.62 20.58 -2.63
C ALA A 13 -12.00 20.91 -3.99
N SER A 14 -12.52 20.30 -5.08
CA SER A 14 -12.05 20.59 -6.44
C SER A 14 -12.26 22.04 -6.83
N ARG A 15 -13.39 22.64 -6.44
CA ARG A 15 -13.67 24.05 -6.70
C ARG A 15 -12.73 24.97 -5.93
N TYR A 16 -12.46 24.66 -4.67
CA TYR A 16 -11.51 25.43 -3.84
C TYR A 16 -10.12 25.47 -4.49
N VAL A 17 -9.63 24.30 -4.96
CA VAL A 17 -8.34 24.24 -5.65
C VAL A 17 -8.36 25.00 -6.96
N LEU A 18 -9.43 24.85 -7.76
CA LEU A 18 -9.55 25.53 -9.07
C LEU A 18 -9.60 27.08 -8.93
N GLU A 19 -10.07 27.61 -7.80
CA GLU A 19 -10.14 29.02 -7.55
C GLU A 19 -8.87 29.62 -6.92
N GLN A 20 -7.83 28.80 -6.70
CA GLN A 20 -6.54 29.31 -6.21
C GLN A 20 -5.82 30.10 -7.31
N PRO A 21 -5.12 31.20 -6.96
CA PRO A 21 -4.28 31.92 -7.90
C PRO A 21 -3.26 30.96 -8.57
N ALA A 22 -3.05 31.11 -9.85
CA ALA A 22 -2.14 30.30 -10.66
C ALA A 22 -2.57 28.83 -10.92
N VAL A 23 -3.74 28.40 -10.46
CA VAL A 23 -4.27 27.09 -10.83
C VAL A 23 -5.08 27.20 -12.13
N GLY A 24 -4.56 26.63 -13.21
CA GLY A 24 -5.23 26.63 -14.54
C GLY A 24 -6.21 25.49 -14.74
N GLY A 25 -6.18 24.47 -13.89
CA GLY A 25 -7.06 23.30 -14.00
C GLY A 25 -6.84 22.31 -12.87
N VAL A 26 -7.79 21.41 -12.70
CA VAL A 26 -7.73 20.29 -11.74
C VAL A 26 -7.89 18.98 -12.48
N ILE A 27 -7.10 17.96 -12.10
CA ILE A 27 -7.22 16.60 -12.61
C ILE A 27 -8.14 15.84 -11.66
N ILE A 28 -9.25 15.33 -12.19
CA ILE A 28 -10.24 14.58 -11.41
C ILE A 28 -10.31 13.17 -11.96
N GLY A 29 -10.16 12.18 -11.08
CA GLY A 29 -10.35 10.78 -11.42
C GLY A 29 -11.79 10.48 -11.84
N ALA A 30 -11.96 9.68 -12.88
CA ALA A 30 -13.26 9.18 -13.32
C ALA A 30 -13.16 7.69 -13.68
N ARG A 31 -14.20 6.93 -13.35
CA ARG A 31 -14.32 5.56 -13.84
C ARG A 31 -14.98 5.58 -15.21
N LEU A 32 -14.31 5.00 -16.19
CA LEU A 32 -14.90 4.81 -17.52
C LEU A 32 -16.10 3.88 -17.39
N GLY A 33 -17.19 4.23 -18.07
CA GLY A 33 -18.45 3.48 -18.02
C GLY A 33 -19.39 3.84 -16.86
N ASN A 34 -18.99 4.72 -15.93
CA ASN A 34 -19.85 5.25 -14.89
C ASN A 34 -20.23 6.71 -15.17
N SER A 35 -21.38 6.91 -15.84
CA SER A 35 -21.88 8.24 -16.23
C SER A 35 -22.27 9.13 -15.04
N GLU A 36 -22.57 8.56 -13.90
CA GLU A 36 -22.98 9.31 -12.71
C GLU A 36 -21.82 10.16 -12.16
N HIS A 37 -20.63 9.57 -12.08
CA HIS A 37 -19.44 10.33 -11.66
C HIS A 37 -19.08 11.46 -12.62
N LEU A 38 -19.25 11.30 -13.91
CA LEU A 38 -18.99 12.37 -14.87
C LEU A 38 -19.91 13.57 -14.67
N ARG A 39 -21.22 13.32 -14.48
CA ARG A 39 -22.20 14.38 -14.20
C ARG A 39 -21.88 15.09 -12.87
N GLU A 40 -21.56 14.33 -11.84
CA GLU A 40 -21.21 14.90 -10.55
C GLU A 40 -19.94 15.75 -10.65
N ASN A 41 -18.93 15.27 -11.35
CA ASN A 41 -17.67 16.03 -11.55
C ASN A 41 -17.91 17.35 -12.30
N LEU A 42 -18.81 17.38 -13.28
CA LEU A 42 -19.13 18.60 -14.04
C LEU A 42 -19.84 19.68 -13.18
N ARG A 43 -20.47 19.30 -12.07
CA ARG A 43 -21.12 20.26 -11.16
C ARG A 43 -20.15 21.29 -10.58
N LEU A 44 -18.87 20.98 -10.50
CA LEU A 44 -17.85 21.92 -10.01
C LEU A 44 -17.83 23.26 -10.80
N PHE A 45 -18.29 23.27 -12.05
CA PHE A 45 -18.36 24.48 -12.87
C PHE A 45 -19.64 25.31 -12.68
N HIS A 46 -20.59 24.79 -11.90
CA HIS A 46 -21.91 25.40 -11.73
C HIS A 46 -22.08 26.20 -10.43
N PHE A 47 -21.02 26.38 -9.65
CA PHE A 47 -21.02 27.19 -8.44
C PHE A 47 -19.66 27.85 -8.23
N SER A 48 -19.61 28.85 -7.39
CA SER A 48 -18.40 29.51 -6.93
C SER A 48 -18.39 29.58 -5.39
N LEU A 49 -17.23 29.78 -4.81
CA LEU A 49 -17.10 29.95 -3.37
C LEU A 49 -17.30 31.43 -3.02
N ASP A 50 -18.26 31.70 -2.13
CA ASP A 50 -18.39 32.99 -1.49
C ASP A 50 -17.33 33.17 -0.39
N GLU A 51 -17.19 34.38 0.10
CA GLU A 51 -16.20 34.73 1.13
C GLU A 51 -16.39 33.90 2.41
N GLU A 52 -17.64 33.70 2.84
CA GLU A 52 -17.95 32.89 4.01
C GLU A 52 -17.45 31.45 3.84
N SER A 53 -17.65 30.84 2.66
CA SER A 53 -17.17 29.52 2.36
C SER A 53 -15.66 29.41 2.38
N ARG A 54 -14.97 30.39 1.81
CA ARG A 54 -13.50 30.43 1.80
C ARG A 54 -12.96 30.52 3.22
N ASN A 55 -13.46 31.46 4.02
CA ASN A 55 -13.04 31.64 5.42
C ASN A 55 -13.22 30.35 6.22
N ARG A 56 -14.35 29.66 6.09
CA ARG A 56 -14.60 28.37 6.77
C ARG A 56 -13.68 27.25 6.32
N ILE A 57 -13.31 27.24 5.05
CA ILE A 57 -12.35 26.25 4.53
C ILE A 57 -10.96 26.57 5.08
N ASP A 58 -10.55 27.83 5.06
CA ASP A 58 -9.24 28.26 5.55
C ASP A 58 -9.09 28.03 7.06
N GLU A 59 -10.14 28.26 7.85
CA GLU A 59 -10.19 27.88 9.27
C GLU A 59 -9.97 26.38 9.47
N ALA A 60 -10.61 25.56 8.64
CA ALA A 60 -10.43 24.09 8.71
C ALA A 60 -9.02 23.67 8.30
N LEU A 61 -8.45 24.29 7.25
CA LEU A 61 -7.09 24.02 6.79
C LEU A 61 -6.04 24.45 7.81
N ALA A 62 -6.29 25.51 8.56
CA ALA A 62 -5.40 25.96 9.64
C ALA A 62 -5.25 24.96 10.80
N LEU A 63 -6.17 23.99 10.92
CA LEU A 63 -6.08 22.90 11.89
C LEU A 63 -5.19 21.74 11.40
N LEU A 64 -4.85 21.72 10.12
CA LEU A 64 -4.00 20.66 9.55
C LEU A 64 -2.54 20.87 9.96
N ARG A 65 -1.85 19.76 10.19
CA ARG A 65 -0.40 19.78 10.34
C ARG A 65 0.22 19.81 8.94
N PRO A 66 1.10 20.80 8.65
CA PRO A 66 1.80 20.80 7.37
C PRO A 66 2.67 19.53 7.25
N LEU A 67 2.59 18.89 6.11
CA LEU A 67 3.52 17.80 5.75
C LEU A 67 4.77 18.45 5.17
N PRO A 68 5.97 18.17 5.71
CA PRO A 68 7.20 18.72 5.18
C PRO A 68 7.57 18.04 3.86
N GLY A 69 8.08 18.83 2.93
CA GLY A 69 8.54 18.36 1.62
C GLY A 69 7.66 18.78 0.47
N ASP A 70 7.99 18.26 -0.71
CA ASP A 70 7.24 18.51 -1.94
C ASP A 70 6.03 17.59 -2.06
N SER A 71 5.12 17.93 -2.97
CA SER A 71 3.94 17.11 -3.29
C SER A 71 4.36 15.69 -3.67
N GLY A 72 3.80 14.72 -2.97
CA GLY A 72 4.10 13.30 -3.12
C GLY A 72 5.23 12.78 -2.21
N ASP A 73 5.90 13.63 -1.46
CA ASP A 73 6.92 13.18 -0.50
C ASP A 73 6.29 12.36 0.65
N GLU A 74 5.04 12.65 1.01
CA GLU A 74 4.25 11.87 1.96
C GLU A 74 4.05 10.41 1.55
N TYR A 75 4.16 10.11 0.25
CA TYR A 75 4.08 8.74 -0.27
C TYR A 75 5.44 8.06 -0.41
N ARG A 76 6.49 8.84 -0.58
CA ARG A 76 7.80 8.36 -1.04
C ARG A 76 8.87 8.43 0.04
N LYS A 77 8.71 9.31 1.01
CA LYS A 77 9.76 9.59 2.01
C LYS A 77 9.29 9.27 3.43
N PRO A 78 10.15 8.62 4.22
CA PRO A 78 9.90 8.55 5.65
C PRO A 78 9.79 9.96 6.27
N PRO A 79 9.00 10.12 7.36
CA PRO A 79 8.36 9.07 8.15
C PRO A 79 6.95 8.73 7.70
N PHE A 80 6.40 9.42 6.71
CA PHE A 80 4.97 9.31 6.45
C PHE A 80 4.62 8.06 5.65
N LEU A 81 5.19 7.83 4.49
CA LEU A 81 4.93 6.67 3.63
C LEU A 81 3.46 6.20 3.73
N THR A 82 2.53 7.16 3.59
CA THR A 82 1.12 6.98 3.93
C THR A 82 0.35 6.16 2.90
N ALA A 83 0.90 6.00 1.70
CA ALA A 83 0.34 5.15 0.68
C ALA A 83 1.07 3.80 0.66
N SER A 84 0.96 3.04 1.75
CA SER A 84 1.36 1.65 1.72
C SER A 84 0.57 0.94 0.62
N GLY A 85 1.24 0.22 -0.23
CA GLY A 85 0.64 -0.47 -1.37
C GLY A 85 0.66 0.29 -2.68
N ASP A 86 0.89 1.59 -2.67
CA ASP A 86 0.88 2.42 -3.89
C ASP A 86 2.27 2.90 -4.34
N LEU A 87 3.31 2.48 -3.65
CA LEU A 87 4.68 2.77 -4.05
C LEU A 87 5.03 2.19 -5.43
N SER A 88 4.35 1.14 -5.85
CA SER A 88 4.53 0.50 -7.14
C SER A 88 3.92 1.30 -8.30
N HIS A 89 2.89 2.10 -8.07
CA HIS A 89 2.19 2.83 -9.13
C HIS A 89 2.88 4.11 -9.57
N HIS A 90 3.84 4.62 -8.79
CA HIS A 90 4.50 5.90 -9.07
C HIS A 90 5.93 5.78 -9.57
N LEU A 91 6.45 4.57 -9.72
CA LEU A 91 7.80 4.35 -10.19
C LEU A 91 7.78 3.43 -11.41
N GLU A 92 7.87 4.01 -12.60
CA GLU A 92 8.11 3.27 -13.84
C GLU A 92 9.39 2.41 -13.81
N SER A 93 10.23 2.65 -12.83
CA SER A 93 11.41 1.87 -12.54
C SER A 93 11.59 1.73 -11.03
N PHE A 94 10.76 0.92 -10.42
CA PHE A 94 11.24 0.24 -9.23
C PHE A 94 12.38 -0.66 -9.72
N PRO A 95 13.62 -0.40 -9.36
CA PRO A 95 14.57 -1.49 -9.43
C PRO A 95 13.89 -2.62 -8.65
N PRO A 96 13.83 -3.84 -9.19
CA PRO A 96 13.26 -4.93 -8.42
C PRO A 96 13.85 -4.80 -7.02
N PRO A 97 13.03 -4.72 -5.97
CA PRO A 97 13.51 -4.44 -4.61
C PRO A 97 14.56 -5.47 -4.18
N TYR A 98 14.68 -6.50 -4.98
CA TYR A 98 15.54 -7.64 -4.74
C TYR A 98 16.23 -8.09 -6.03
N ALA A 99 17.42 -8.65 -5.90
CA ALA A 99 18.10 -9.36 -6.97
C ALA A 99 17.95 -10.87 -6.76
N ALA A 100 17.67 -11.61 -7.84
CA ALA A 100 17.72 -13.05 -7.82
C ALA A 100 19.18 -13.54 -7.94
N ALA A 101 19.49 -14.61 -7.23
CA ALA A 101 20.79 -15.28 -7.29
C ALA A 101 20.62 -16.79 -7.39
N ALA A 102 21.63 -17.48 -7.93
CA ALA A 102 21.68 -18.93 -7.87
C ALA A 102 21.88 -19.39 -6.42
N GLY A 103 21.00 -20.25 -5.96
CA GLY A 103 21.09 -20.89 -4.65
C GLY A 103 21.56 -22.34 -4.76
N PRO A 104 21.77 -23.02 -3.62
CA PRO A 104 22.15 -24.42 -3.62
C PRO A 104 21.03 -25.33 -4.19
N ASN A 105 21.44 -26.48 -4.72
CA ASN A 105 20.53 -27.54 -5.20
C ASN A 105 19.53 -27.08 -6.29
N GLY A 106 19.96 -26.24 -7.24
CA GLY A 106 19.14 -25.78 -8.35
C GLY A 106 18.04 -24.80 -7.99
N ARG A 107 18.10 -24.19 -6.79
CA ARG A 107 17.17 -23.14 -6.37
C ARG A 107 17.59 -21.80 -6.97
N THR A 108 16.61 -20.94 -7.22
CA THR A 108 16.83 -19.50 -7.36
C THR A 108 16.40 -18.84 -6.06
N ILE A 109 17.24 -18.01 -5.49
CA ILE A 109 16.98 -17.35 -4.21
C ILE A 109 16.94 -15.84 -4.36
N VAL A 110 16.25 -15.18 -3.42
CA VAL A 110 16.21 -13.72 -3.25
C VAL A 110 16.74 -13.41 -1.87
N LEU A 111 17.65 -12.45 -1.79
CA LEU A 111 18.16 -11.89 -0.55
C LEU A 111 17.74 -10.43 -0.45
N SER A 112 17.29 -10.01 0.71
CA SER A 112 16.95 -8.61 1.00
C SER A 112 18.15 -7.83 1.55
N GLY A 113 19.27 -8.50 1.83
CA GLY A 113 20.49 -7.90 2.36
C GLY A 113 20.39 -7.50 3.84
N THR A 114 19.46 -8.09 4.57
CA THR A 114 19.34 -7.85 6.01
C THR A 114 20.32 -8.74 6.80
N ARG A 115 20.81 -8.23 7.93
CA ARG A 115 21.68 -8.99 8.84
C ARG A 115 21.06 -10.31 9.33
N TRP A 116 19.75 -10.39 9.31
CA TRP A 116 19.02 -11.59 9.78
C TRP A 116 19.20 -12.78 8.85
N GLU A 117 19.30 -12.55 7.55
CA GLU A 117 19.52 -13.60 6.56
C GLU A 117 20.87 -14.29 6.74
N GLU A 118 21.91 -13.49 6.99
CA GLU A 118 23.26 -14.01 7.30
C GLU A 118 23.30 -14.70 8.66
N LEU A 119 22.75 -14.05 9.70
CA LEU A 119 22.77 -14.56 11.07
C LEU A 119 22.03 -15.89 11.22
N ALA A 120 20.85 -16.02 10.60
CA ALA A 120 19.98 -17.18 10.74
C ALA A 120 20.07 -18.16 9.56
N GLY A 121 20.86 -17.87 8.53
CA GLY A 121 21.11 -18.76 7.40
C GLY A 121 19.89 -19.00 6.53
N TYR A 122 19.08 -17.96 6.22
CA TYR A 122 17.89 -18.08 5.39
C TYR A 122 17.91 -17.07 4.23
N CYS A 123 16.98 -17.20 3.29
CA CYS A 123 16.76 -16.25 2.21
C CYS A 123 15.37 -15.64 2.30
N ARG A 124 15.17 -14.45 1.72
CA ARG A 124 13.88 -13.76 1.67
C ARG A 124 12.83 -14.58 0.95
N ALA A 125 13.21 -15.17 -0.19
CA ALA A 125 12.37 -16.06 -0.96
C ALA A 125 13.22 -17.05 -1.75
N LEU A 126 12.62 -18.16 -2.14
CA LEU A 126 13.26 -19.12 -3.06
C LEU A 126 12.24 -19.66 -4.05
N ARG A 127 12.74 -20.00 -5.25
CA ARG A 127 12.01 -20.76 -6.25
C ARG A 127 12.68 -22.11 -6.48
N LEU A 128 11.86 -23.17 -6.53
CA LEU A 128 12.25 -24.52 -6.92
C LEU A 128 11.18 -25.09 -7.85
N GLY A 129 11.51 -25.22 -9.12
CA GLY A 129 10.53 -25.58 -10.15
C GLY A 129 9.46 -24.52 -10.31
N ASP A 130 8.21 -24.91 -10.15
CA ASP A 130 7.04 -24.04 -10.18
C ASP A 130 6.69 -23.41 -8.81
N ARG A 131 7.28 -23.89 -7.72
CA ARG A 131 6.99 -23.40 -6.37
C ARG A 131 7.88 -22.23 -5.97
N ILE A 132 7.25 -21.21 -5.36
CA ILE A 132 7.93 -20.11 -4.69
C ILE A 132 7.52 -20.11 -3.22
N LEU A 133 8.51 -20.04 -2.33
CA LEU A 133 8.30 -19.89 -0.89
C LEU A 133 8.90 -18.58 -0.44
N ILE A 134 8.15 -17.86 0.40
CA ILE A 134 8.54 -16.55 0.91
C ILE A 134 8.55 -16.61 2.43
N SER A 135 9.69 -16.26 3.00
CA SER A 135 9.89 -16.23 4.45
C SER A 135 9.07 -15.16 5.13
N GLY A 136 8.85 -15.28 6.43
CA GLY A 136 8.24 -14.27 7.27
C GLY A 136 8.76 -12.87 6.93
N THR A 137 7.84 -11.98 6.61
CA THR A 137 8.12 -10.63 6.11
C THR A 137 7.40 -9.63 7.00
N THR A 138 8.15 -8.66 7.49
CA THR A 138 7.65 -7.54 8.31
C THR A 138 7.72 -6.22 7.53
N ALA A 139 7.06 -5.19 8.03
CA ALA A 139 6.95 -3.89 7.36
C ALA A 139 8.24 -3.05 7.46
N THR A 140 9.42 -3.69 7.44
CA THR A 140 10.71 -3.01 7.51
C THR A 140 11.13 -2.47 6.15
N HIS A 141 11.48 -1.19 6.11
CA HIS A 141 12.17 -0.56 4.99
C HIS A 141 13.48 0.05 5.50
N ARG A 142 14.62 -0.53 5.08
CA ARG A 142 15.95 -0.17 5.61
C ARG A 142 15.99 -0.31 7.14
N ASP A 143 16.09 0.81 7.86
CA ASP A 143 16.19 0.90 9.32
C ASP A 143 14.86 1.29 10.01
N ARG A 144 13.76 1.36 9.26
CA ARG A 144 12.46 1.85 9.75
C ARG A 144 11.35 0.87 9.48
N VAL A 145 10.29 0.97 10.29
CA VAL A 145 9.02 0.28 10.07
C VAL A 145 8.06 1.21 9.35
N VAL A 146 7.53 0.77 8.23
CA VAL A 146 6.51 1.47 7.44
C VAL A 146 5.14 1.15 8.01
N GLY A 147 4.24 2.14 8.05
CA GLY A 147 2.89 2.00 8.59
C GLY A 147 2.76 2.34 10.09
N GLY A 148 3.88 2.54 10.82
CA GLY A 148 3.84 2.97 12.22
C GLY A 148 2.97 2.09 13.11
N SER A 149 1.96 2.68 13.75
CA SER A 149 1.00 1.97 14.61
C SER A 149 -0.26 1.47 13.90
N ASP A 150 -0.28 1.47 12.57
CA ASP A 150 -1.42 1.01 11.77
C ASP A 150 -1.09 -0.38 11.19
N VAL A 151 -1.79 -1.42 11.70
CA VAL A 151 -1.59 -2.80 11.28
C VAL A 151 -1.98 -3.02 9.80
N ALA A 152 -3.01 -2.34 9.31
CA ALA A 152 -3.43 -2.44 7.92
C ALA A 152 -2.37 -1.86 6.98
N ALA A 153 -1.84 -0.68 7.31
CA ALA A 153 -0.75 -0.05 6.59
C ALA A 153 0.53 -0.92 6.59
N GLN A 154 0.88 -1.51 7.74
CA GLN A 154 1.99 -2.45 7.81
C GLN A 154 1.76 -3.68 6.91
N LEU A 155 0.55 -4.26 6.94
CA LEU A 155 0.26 -5.46 6.16
C LEU A 155 0.26 -5.19 4.65
N HIS A 156 -0.28 -4.07 4.19
CA HIS A 156 -0.20 -3.69 2.78
C HIS A 156 1.25 -3.59 2.31
N PHE A 157 2.10 -2.92 3.08
CA PHE A 157 3.51 -2.82 2.75
C PHE A 157 4.24 -4.17 2.77
N VAL A 158 3.88 -5.06 3.69
CA VAL A 158 4.39 -6.44 3.72
C VAL A 158 4.00 -7.20 2.46
N ILE A 159 2.74 -7.08 2.01
CA ILE A 159 2.27 -7.72 0.78
C ILE A 159 3.01 -7.18 -0.45
N ASP A 160 3.29 -5.87 -0.53
CA ASP A 160 4.09 -5.30 -1.62
C ASP A 160 5.51 -5.86 -1.67
N LYS A 161 6.13 -6.07 -0.50
CA LYS A 161 7.45 -6.73 -0.43
C LYS A 161 7.40 -8.18 -0.90
N ILE A 162 6.33 -8.90 -0.56
CA ILE A 162 6.08 -10.27 -1.02
C ILE A 162 5.90 -10.29 -2.53
N GLU A 163 5.07 -9.40 -3.07
CA GLU A 163 4.85 -9.25 -4.50
C GLU A 163 6.16 -8.94 -5.26
N GLY A 164 6.99 -8.03 -4.74
CA GLY A 164 8.30 -7.74 -5.30
C GLY A 164 9.23 -8.98 -5.32
N ALA A 165 9.20 -9.81 -4.29
CA ALA A 165 9.97 -11.07 -4.26
C ALA A 165 9.42 -12.12 -5.24
N LEU A 166 8.08 -12.20 -5.38
CA LEU A 166 7.44 -13.07 -6.38
C LEU A 166 7.85 -12.67 -7.80
N GLN A 167 7.76 -11.39 -8.14
CA GLN A 167 8.08 -10.86 -9.48
C GLN A 167 9.51 -11.19 -9.91
N VAL A 168 10.47 -11.01 -9.00
CA VAL A 168 11.88 -11.33 -9.26
C VAL A 168 12.10 -12.83 -9.53
N LEU A 169 11.27 -13.68 -8.93
CA LEU A 169 11.29 -15.13 -9.13
C LEU A 169 10.37 -15.60 -10.27
N GLY A 170 9.76 -14.67 -11.03
CA GLY A 170 8.88 -14.95 -12.16
C GLY A 170 7.49 -15.41 -11.78
N GLY A 171 7.03 -15.08 -10.57
CA GLY A 171 5.66 -15.25 -10.10
C GLY A 171 4.91 -13.91 -9.99
N ARG A 172 3.66 -13.97 -9.65
CA ARG A 172 2.75 -12.84 -9.44
C ARG A 172 1.93 -13.06 -8.16
N LEU A 173 1.25 -12.03 -7.69
CA LEU A 173 0.41 -12.16 -6.50
C LEU A 173 -0.72 -13.17 -6.70
N GLU A 174 -1.22 -13.30 -7.93
CA GLU A 174 -2.24 -14.27 -8.34
C GLU A 174 -1.79 -15.73 -8.23
N ASP A 175 -0.49 -15.97 -8.23
CA ASP A 175 0.07 -17.32 -8.07
C ASP A 175 0.10 -17.78 -6.59
N VAL A 176 -0.23 -16.90 -5.64
CA VAL A 176 -0.20 -17.23 -4.21
C VAL A 176 -1.33 -18.20 -3.86
N ILE A 177 -0.96 -19.35 -3.30
CA ILE A 177 -1.88 -20.41 -2.88
C ILE A 177 -2.06 -20.49 -1.37
N ARG A 178 -1.14 -19.91 -0.61
CA ARG A 178 -1.20 -19.90 0.86
C ARG A 178 -0.59 -18.64 1.43
N THR A 179 -1.21 -18.14 2.50
CA THR A 179 -0.67 -17.09 3.37
C THR A 179 -0.78 -17.51 4.84
N ARG A 180 0.18 -17.08 5.68
CA ARG A 180 0.07 -17.14 7.15
C ARG A 180 0.37 -15.76 7.71
N VAL A 181 -0.60 -15.21 8.41
CA VAL A 181 -0.56 -13.88 9.03
C VAL A 181 -0.35 -14.06 10.52
N TYR A 182 0.68 -13.43 11.03
CA TYR A 182 1.00 -13.36 12.45
C TYR A 182 0.72 -11.93 12.91
N VAL A 183 -0.28 -11.72 13.77
CA VAL A 183 -0.56 -10.42 14.38
C VAL A 183 0.05 -10.38 15.78
N ARG A 184 0.61 -9.24 16.16
CA ARG A 184 1.21 -9.06 17.49
C ARG A 184 0.17 -9.07 18.60
N ASP A 185 -0.99 -8.47 18.31
CA ASP A 185 -2.13 -8.37 19.23
C ASP A 185 -3.39 -8.84 18.51
N LEU A 186 -4.14 -9.74 19.14
CA LEU A 186 -5.37 -10.26 18.57
C LEU A 186 -6.44 -9.17 18.39
N ALA A 187 -6.35 -8.05 19.13
CA ALA A 187 -7.24 -6.90 18.91
C ALA A 187 -7.16 -6.34 17.47
N ASP A 188 -6.04 -6.54 16.78
CA ASP A 188 -5.79 -6.07 15.42
C ASP A 188 -6.27 -7.04 14.32
N TRP A 189 -6.83 -8.21 14.69
CA TRP A 189 -7.14 -9.29 13.72
C TRP A 189 -8.08 -8.85 12.60
N GLU A 190 -9.10 -8.05 12.94
CA GLU A 190 -10.10 -7.63 11.95
C GLU A 190 -9.52 -6.64 10.94
N ALA A 191 -8.70 -5.69 11.40
CA ALA A 191 -8.02 -4.74 10.52
C ALA A 191 -7.02 -5.45 9.60
N ALA A 192 -6.25 -6.40 10.13
CA ALA A 192 -5.35 -7.24 9.33
C ALA A 192 -6.12 -8.10 8.32
N ALA A 193 -7.23 -8.73 8.72
CA ALA A 193 -8.05 -9.54 7.84
C ALA A 193 -8.67 -8.72 6.70
N ARG A 194 -9.12 -7.50 6.96
CA ARG A 194 -9.64 -6.58 5.92
C ARG A 194 -8.56 -6.19 4.92
N ALA A 195 -7.39 -5.77 5.39
CA ALA A 195 -6.26 -5.41 4.54
C ALA A 195 -5.78 -6.60 3.69
N HIS A 196 -5.72 -7.81 4.26
CA HIS A 196 -5.46 -9.04 3.51
C HIS A 196 -6.55 -9.28 2.44
N GLY A 197 -7.82 -9.16 2.82
CA GLY A 197 -8.95 -9.34 1.90
C GLY A 197 -8.96 -8.35 0.74
N GLU A 198 -8.52 -7.11 0.93
CA GLU A 198 -8.41 -6.13 -0.15
C GLU A 198 -7.43 -6.56 -1.24
N ARG A 199 -6.36 -7.25 -0.87
CA ARG A 199 -5.31 -7.70 -1.81
C ARG A 199 -5.56 -9.10 -2.40
N PHE A 200 -6.23 -9.98 -1.65
CA PHE A 200 -6.37 -11.39 -2.01
C PHE A 200 -7.81 -11.83 -2.35
N ARG A 201 -8.77 -10.91 -2.37
CA ARG A 201 -10.21 -11.23 -2.59
C ARG A 201 -10.47 -12.01 -3.86
N GLU A 202 -9.77 -11.69 -4.95
CA GLU A 202 -9.93 -12.35 -6.24
C GLU A 202 -9.00 -13.57 -6.41
N ILE A 203 -8.06 -13.77 -5.46
CA ILE A 203 -7.05 -14.84 -5.52
C ILE A 203 -7.46 -16.01 -4.64
N LEU A 204 -8.05 -15.73 -3.48
CA LEU A 204 -8.58 -16.69 -2.51
C LEU A 204 -7.55 -17.75 -2.05
N PRO A 205 -6.34 -17.39 -1.62
CA PRO A 205 -5.40 -18.36 -1.08
C PRO A 205 -5.93 -18.97 0.22
N VAL A 206 -5.47 -20.17 0.57
CA VAL A 206 -5.72 -20.66 1.94
C VAL A 206 -4.97 -19.77 2.92
N ASN A 207 -5.62 -19.38 4.02
CA ASN A 207 -5.08 -18.45 5.00
C ASN A 207 -5.15 -19.00 6.42
N THR A 208 -4.16 -18.66 7.23
CA THR A 208 -4.18 -18.85 8.68
C THR A 208 -3.72 -17.55 9.33
N LEU A 209 -4.51 -17.02 10.27
CA LEU A 209 -4.16 -15.87 11.08
C LEU A 209 -4.07 -16.29 12.55
N VAL A 210 -2.96 -15.96 13.19
CA VAL A 210 -2.71 -16.26 14.60
C VAL A 210 -2.02 -15.09 15.29
N GLU A 211 -2.23 -14.98 16.61
CA GLU A 211 -1.44 -14.09 17.44
C GLU A 211 -0.05 -14.69 17.69
N ALA A 212 0.98 -13.86 17.56
CA ALA A 212 2.35 -14.27 17.85
C ALA A 212 3.19 -13.09 18.34
N ARG A 213 4.11 -13.35 19.28
CA ARG A 213 5.10 -12.36 19.67
C ARG A 213 6.15 -12.23 18.56
N LEU A 214 6.22 -11.04 17.95
CA LEU A 214 7.17 -10.74 16.88
C LEU A 214 8.53 -10.29 17.43
N VAL A 215 9.57 -10.27 16.58
CA VAL A 215 10.96 -9.99 16.98
C VAL A 215 11.23 -8.53 17.36
N SER A 216 10.30 -7.61 17.08
CA SER A 216 10.34 -6.22 17.53
C SER A 216 8.96 -5.77 17.96
N GLU A 217 8.91 -4.86 18.93
CA GLU A 217 7.65 -4.24 19.39
C GLU A 217 7.04 -3.29 18.35
N ASP A 218 7.82 -2.83 17.38
CA ASP A 218 7.35 -1.98 16.29
C ASP A 218 6.62 -2.78 15.19
N TYR A 219 6.78 -4.10 15.15
CA TYR A 219 6.09 -4.95 14.20
C TYR A 219 4.72 -5.33 14.74
N LEU A 220 3.68 -4.96 14.03
CA LEU A 220 2.29 -5.30 14.34
C LEU A 220 1.86 -6.57 13.62
N VAL A 221 2.48 -6.86 12.49
CA VAL A 221 2.14 -7.98 11.64
C VAL A 221 3.37 -8.53 10.92
N GLU A 222 3.35 -9.83 10.69
CA GLU A 222 4.29 -10.56 9.83
C GLU A 222 3.47 -11.47 8.91
N LEU A 223 3.93 -11.66 7.67
CA LEU A 223 3.27 -12.51 6.67
C LEU A 223 4.30 -13.40 5.99
N GLU A 224 3.97 -14.67 5.83
CA GLU A 224 4.66 -15.59 4.93
C GLU A 224 3.72 -16.11 3.85
N ALA A 225 4.27 -16.49 2.70
CA ALA A 225 3.47 -16.92 1.56
C ALA A 225 4.11 -18.09 0.79
N GLU A 226 3.25 -18.88 0.15
CA GLU A 226 3.63 -19.90 -0.84
C GLU A 226 2.87 -19.63 -2.14
N ALA A 227 3.55 -19.77 -3.27
CA ALA A 227 2.98 -19.61 -4.60
C ALA A 227 3.36 -20.76 -5.52
N VAL A 228 2.52 -21.00 -6.54
CA VAL A 228 2.77 -21.97 -7.62
C VAL A 228 2.59 -21.25 -8.95
N VAL A 229 3.69 -21.07 -9.68
CA VAL A 229 3.70 -20.34 -10.95
C VAL A 229 3.04 -21.18 -12.04
N GLY A 230 2.07 -20.60 -12.75
CA GLY A 230 1.35 -21.28 -13.84
C GLY A 230 0.24 -22.22 -13.39
N GLY A 231 -0.12 -22.23 -12.13
CA GLY A 231 -1.23 -23.06 -11.60
C GLY A 231 -2.63 -22.56 -11.94
N GLY A 232 -2.76 -21.46 -12.68
CA GLY A 232 -4.02 -20.80 -13.03
C GLY A 232 -4.29 -20.74 -14.55
N ALA A 233 -3.85 -21.73 -15.31
CA ALA A 233 -4.18 -21.85 -16.73
C ALA A 233 -5.31 -22.85 -16.96
#